data_4767a0329aafa5d59cf007ed69aaac71
#
_entry.id   4767a0329aafa5d59cf007ed69aaac71
#
_cell.length_a   1.000
_cell.length_b   1.000
_cell.length_c   1.000
_cell.angle_alpha   90.00
_cell.angle_beta   90.00
_cell.angle_gamma   90.00
#
_symmetry.space_group_name_H-M   'P 1'
#
loop_
_entity.id
_entity.type
_entity.pdbx_description
1 polymer ?
#
loop_
_entity_poly.entity_id
_entity_poly.type
_entity_poly.pdbx_seq_one_letter_code
_entity_poly.pdbx_strand_id
1 'polypeptide(L)' 'RDIYSFLDINTRIGLVELFFKSNSLELTECLVKLNKLTDREECIQVINKFAAIFGVEETEDIYKQFVNLIDRKLKYNT' A
#
# COMPACT_ATOMS: atom_id res chain seq x y z
N ARG A 1 -2.47 -1.85 -15.24
CA ARG A 1 -2.58 -3.10 -14.49
C ARG A 1 -3.14 -2.87 -13.08
N ASP A 2 -3.85 -3.87 -12.60
CA ASP A 2 -4.42 -3.87 -11.26
C ASP A 2 -3.30 -3.96 -10.21
N ILE A 3 -3.46 -3.25 -9.09
CA ILE A 3 -2.48 -3.28 -8.00
C ILE A 3 -2.23 -4.70 -7.51
N TYR A 4 -3.25 -5.57 -7.57
CA TYR A 4 -3.14 -6.96 -7.13
C TYR A 4 -2.19 -7.78 -7.99
N SER A 5 -1.92 -7.36 -9.22
CA SER A 5 -0.94 -8.01 -10.09
C SER A 5 0.49 -7.88 -9.59
N PHE A 6 0.75 -6.88 -8.74
CA PHE A 6 2.09 -6.60 -8.20
C PHE A 6 2.22 -7.05 -6.75
N LEU A 7 1.13 -7.55 -6.17
CA LEU A 7 1.08 -7.90 -4.75
C LEU A 7 1.31 -9.40 -4.58
N ASP A 8 2.57 -9.77 -4.31
CA ASP A 8 2.88 -11.17 -4.02
C ASP A 8 2.42 -11.54 -2.61
N ILE A 9 2.41 -12.86 -2.32
CA ILE A 9 1.88 -13.37 -1.07
C ILE A 9 2.68 -12.88 0.15
N ASN A 10 3.99 -12.79 0.03
CA ASN A 10 4.83 -12.33 1.14
C ASN A 10 4.60 -10.86 1.44
N THR A 11 4.50 -10.02 0.42
CA THR A 11 4.19 -8.61 0.60
C THR A 11 2.80 -8.42 1.20
N ARG A 12 1.83 -9.21 0.74
CA ARG A 12 0.48 -9.13 1.27
C ARG A 12 0.43 -9.49 2.76
N ILE A 13 1.08 -10.58 3.14
CA ILE A 13 1.14 -11.00 4.54
C ILE A 13 1.82 -9.91 5.38
N GLY A 14 2.93 -9.36 4.90
CA GLY A 14 3.62 -8.28 5.59
C GLY A 14 2.74 -7.06 5.79
N LEU A 15 2.03 -6.65 4.75
CA LEU A 15 1.12 -5.49 4.85
C LEU A 15 0.00 -5.76 5.87
N VAL A 16 -0.63 -6.92 5.82
CA VAL A 16 -1.68 -7.26 6.78
C VAL A 16 -1.15 -7.22 8.22
N GLU A 17 -0.03 -7.89 8.47
CA GLU A 17 0.47 -8.07 9.84
C GLU A 17 1.18 -6.83 10.37
N LEU A 18 2.02 -6.21 9.57
CA LEU A 18 2.93 -5.15 10.05
C LEU A 18 2.40 -3.75 9.80
N PHE A 19 1.66 -3.53 8.73
CA PHE A 19 1.09 -2.22 8.44
C PHE A 19 -0.32 -2.08 9.03
N PHE A 20 -1.20 -3.02 8.76
CA PHE A 20 -2.61 -2.94 9.16
C PHE A 20 -2.94 -3.68 10.45
N LYS A 21 -1.91 -4.16 11.16
CA LYS A 21 -2.04 -4.77 12.49
C LYS A 21 -3.09 -5.90 12.50
N SER A 22 -2.99 -6.77 11.50
CA SER A 22 -3.88 -7.94 11.29
C SER A 22 -5.30 -7.58 10.85
N ASN A 23 -5.53 -6.35 10.42
CA ASN A 23 -6.84 -5.94 9.91
C ASN A 23 -6.87 -6.01 8.38
N SER A 24 -7.17 -7.20 7.86
CA SER A 24 -7.15 -7.44 6.41
C SER A 24 -8.23 -6.65 5.66
N LEU A 25 -9.34 -6.34 6.32
CA LEU A 25 -10.41 -5.55 5.69
C LEU A 25 -9.93 -4.13 5.40
N GLU A 26 -9.19 -3.53 6.33
CA GLU A 26 -8.62 -2.20 6.12
C GLU A 26 -7.59 -2.19 4.99
N LEU A 27 -6.78 -3.24 4.88
CA LEU A 27 -5.88 -3.38 3.74
C LEU A 27 -6.67 -3.40 2.43
N THR A 28 -7.75 -4.18 2.38
CA THR A 28 -8.59 -4.26 1.18
C THR A 28 -9.16 -2.89 0.81
N GLU A 29 -9.66 -2.15 1.77
CA GLU A 29 -10.19 -0.81 1.53
C GLU A 29 -9.11 0.14 1.00
N CYS A 30 -7.92 0.07 1.57
CA CYS A 30 -6.80 0.88 1.12
C CYS A 30 -6.42 0.55 -0.32
N LEU A 31 -6.31 -0.76 -0.64
CA LEU A 31 -5.95 -1.19 -1.99
C LEU A 31 -7.00 -0.77 -3.03
N VAL A 32 -8.28 -0.82 -2.67
CA VAL A 32 -9.35 -0.37 -3.57
C VAL A 32 -9.16 1.11 -3.91
N LYS A 33 -8.85 1.93 -2.93
CA LYS A 33 -8.59 3.35 -3.16
C LYS A 33 -7.37 3.59 -4.03
N LEU A 34 -6.27 2.90 -3.71
CA LEU A 34 -5.02 3.05 -4.46
C LEU A 34 -5.15 2.58 -5.90
N ASN A 35 -5.95 1.54 -6.13
CA ASN A 35 -6.11 0.98 -7.46
C ASN A 35 -6.74 1.97 -8.45
N LYS A 36 -7.49 2.93 -7.94
CA LYS A 36 -8.15 3.94 -8.77
C LYS A 36 -7.27 5.15 -9.07
N LEU A 37 -6.14 5.28 -8.39
CA LEU A 37 -5.28 6.46 -8.51
C LEU A 37 -4.14 6.20 -9.48
N THR A 38 -3.77 7.24 -10.22
CA THR A 38 -2.66 7.18 -11.18
C THR A 38 -1.56 8.17 -10.84
N ASP A 39 -1.79 9.07 -9.90
CA ASP A 39 -0.81 10.04 -9.46
C ASP A 39 -0.09 9.54 -8.20
N ARG A 40 1.25 9.54 -8.24
CA ARG A 40 2.06 9.04 -7.13
C ARG A 40 1.81 9.82 -5.83
N GLU A 41 1.71 11.13 -5.93
CA GLU A 41 1.50 11.98 -4.76
C GLU A 41 0.18 11.64 -4.06
N GLU A 42 -0.88 11.45 -4.84
CA GLU A 42 -2.18 11.06 -4.28
C GLU A 42 -2.11 9.69 -3.62
N CYS A 43 -1.38 8.75 -4.22
CA CYS A 43 -1.19 7.42 -3.62
C CYS A 43 -0.46 7.53 -2.29
N ILE A 44 0.60 8.34 -2.23
CA ILE A 44 1.35 8.53 -0.98
C ILE A 44 0.47 9.17 0.10
N GLN A 45 -0.39 10.11 -0.27
CA GLN A 45 -1.33 10.70 0.68
C GLN A 45 -2.27 9.66 1.27
N VAL A 46 -2.76 8.73 0.44
CA VAL A 46 -3.61 7.63 0.92
C VAL A 46 -2.84 6.73 1.88
N ILE A 47 -1.62 6.33 1.49
CA ILE A 47 -0.78 5.50 2.36
C ILE A 47 -0.52 6.20 3.70
N ASN A 48 -0.20 7.49 3.67
CA ASN A 48 0.09 8.25 4.88
C ASN A 48 -1.13 8.35 5.80
N LYS A 49 -2.32 8.46 5.22
CA LYS A 49 -3.55 8.49 6.01
C LYS A 49 -3.73 7.19 6.79
N PHE A 50 -3.56 6.05 6.11
CA PHE A 50 -3.67 4.76 6.79
C PHE A 50 -2.51 4.52 7.76
N ALA A 51 -1.30 4.96 7.40
CA ALA A 51 -0.15 4.86 8.29
C ALA A 51 -0.39 5.60 9.59
N ALA A 52 -0.99 6.79 9.53
CA ALA A 52 -1.32 7.57 10.72
C ALA A 52 -2.33 6.83 11.60
N ILE A 53 -3.34 6.20 10.97
CA ILE A 53 -4.36 5.44 11.72
C ILE A 53 -3.72 4.27 12.46
N PHE A 54 -2.79 3.57 11.83
CA PHE A 54 -2.19 2.35 12.38
C PHE A 54 -0.84 2.57 13.07
N GLY A 55 -0.38 3.82 13.15
CA GLY A 55 0.86 4.14 13.85
C GLY A 55 2.12 3.66 13.13
N VAL A 56 2.11 3.63 11.81
CA VAL A 56 3.25 3.21 11.02
C VAL A 56 4.07 4.44 10.58
N GLU A 57 5.38 4.38 10.81
CA GLU A 57 6.30 5.46 10.46
C GLU A 57 6.91 5.25 9.07
N GLU A 58 7.27 6.34 8.41
CA GLU A 58 7.89 6.31 7.08
C GLU A 58 9.21 5.55 7.06
N THR A 59 9.87 5.47 8.21
CA THR A 59 11.17 4.79 8.36
C THR A 59 11.05 3.27 8.46
N GLU A 60 9.84 2.75 8.67
CA GLU A 60 9.64 1.30 8.80
C GLU A 60 9.72 0.62 7.43
N ASP A 61 10.32 -0.56 7.42
CA ASP A 61 10.48 -1.33 6.18
C ASP A 61 9.14 -1.60 5.51
N ILE A 62 8.11 -1.88 6.29
CA ILE A 62 6.79 -2.18 5.71
C ILE A 62 6.20 -0.97 5.00
N TYR A 63 6.44 0.24 5.50
CA TYR A 63 6.03 1.46 4.80
C TYR A 63 6.74 1.56 3.45
N LYS A 64 8.05 1.33 3.44
CA LYS A 64 8.85 1.39 2.22
C LYS A 64 8.42 0.33 1.21
N GLN A 65 8.07 -0.87 1.68
CA GLN A 65 7.56 -1.93 0.82
C GLN A 65 6.23 -1.52 0.17
N PHE A 66 5.37 -0.84 0.90
CA PHE A 66 4.09 -0.36 0.37
C PHE A 66 4.33 0.67 -0.73
N VAL A 67 5.22 1.64 -0.48
CA VAL A 67 5.56 2.65 -1.48
C VAL A 67 6.16 1.99 -2.74
N ASN A 68 7.04 0.99 -2.55
CA ASN A 68 7.62 0.26 -3.69
C ASN A 68 6.55 -0.45 -4.53
N LEU A 69 5.53 -0.99 -3.89
CA LEU A 69 4.41 -1.61 -4.59
C LEU A 69 3.70 -0.58 -5.49
N ILE A 70 3.46 0.61 -4.95
CA ILE A 70 2.84 1.70 -5.71
C ILE A 70 3.74 2.13 -6.87
N ASP A 71 5.03 2.27 -6.64
CA ASP A 71 5.95 2.67 -7.71
C ASP A 71 5.97 1.66 -8.85
N ARG A 72 5.92 0.36 -8.54
CA ARG A 72 5.84 -0.67 -9.57
C ARG A 72 4.54 -0.58 -10.37
N LYS A 73 3.41 -0.41 -9.66
CA LYS A 73 2.12 -0.27 -10.32
C LYS A 73 2.11 0.91 -11.28
N LEU A 74 2.56 2.06 -10.83
CA LEU A 74 2.53 3.29 -11.64
C LEU A 74 3.48 3.21 -12.82
N LYS A 75 4.63 2.58 -12.64
CA LYS A 75 5.60 2.38 -13.71
C LYS A 75 5.00 1.61 -14.89
N TYR A 76 4.22 0.57 -14.61
CA TYR A 76 3.63 -0.29 -15.64
C TYR A 76 2.30 0.23 -16.18
N ASN A 77 1.75 1.29 -15.59
CA ASN A 77 0.50 1.89 -16.03
C ASN A 77 0.68 3.22 -16.77
N THR A 78 1.92 3.64 -17.00
CA THR A 78 2.21 4.87 -17.74
C THR A 78 2.40 4.63 -19.23
#